data_6cdcf154b0802145cf669b04f6cd1af3
#
_entry.id   6cdcf154b0802145cf669b04f6cd1af3
#
_cell.length_a   1.000
_cell.length_b   1.000
_cell.length_c   1.000
_cell.angle_alpha   90.00
_cell.angle_beta   90.00
_cell.angle_gamma   90.00
#
_symmetry.space_group_name_H-M   'P 1'
#
loop_
_entity.id
_entity.type
_entity.pdbx_description
1 polymer ?
#
loop_
_entity_poly.entity_id
_entity_poly.type
_entity_poly.pdbx_seq_one_letter_code
_entity_poly.pdbx_strand_id
1 'polypeptide(L)'
;LLAIGNLAVKYNLWIMNDEIWSDIIFPEASFVSVASLDAAIAARTITVYGFSKSFGMAGLRVGFIVSPNADVHEGLLQVSQMRTTAYGVSTLSQVAGQAAFEHAWYW
;
A
#
# COMPACT_ATOMS: atom_id res chain seq x y z
N LEU A 1 -9.88 11.17 9.75
CA LEU A 1 -8.66 10.37 9.71
C LEU A 1 -7.73 10.68 10.87
N LEU A 2 -7.40 11.97 11.15
CA LEU A 2 -6.46 12.37 12.22
C LEU A 2 -6.86 11.81 13.60
N ALA A 3 -8.14 11.84 13.95
CA ALA A 3 -8.62 11.30 15.22
C ALA A 3 -8.37 9.80 15.36
N ILE A 4 -8.54 9.03 14.28
CA ILE A 4 -8.24 7.59 14.22
C ILE A 4 -6.74 7.38 14.40
N GLY A 5 -5.91 8.14 13.68
CA GLY A 5 -4.47 8.09 13.80
C GLY A 5 -3.98 8.34 15.23
N ASN A 6 -4.50 9.39 15.87
CA ASN A 6 -4.16 9.72 17.25
C ASN A 6 -4.56 8.62 18.25
N LEU A 7 -5.69 7.97 18.04
CA LEU A 7 -6.09 6.81 18.85
C LEU A 7 -5.14 5.63 18.67
N ALA A 8 -4.71 5.36 17.44
CA ALA A 8 -3.75 4.29 17.17
C ALA A 8 -2.41 4.54 17.88
N VAL A 9 -1.89 5.78 17.83
CA VAL A 9 -0.68 6.16 18.56
C VAL A 9 -0.89 6.02 20.07
N LYS A 10 -2.00 6.58 20.60
CA LYS A 10 -2.30 6.58 22.05
C LYS A 10 -2.42 5.17 22.64
N TYR A 11 -3.04 4.26 21.91
CA TYR A 11 -3.31 2.89 22.38
C TYR A 11 -2.37 1.83 21.81
N ASN A 12 -1.28 2.27 21.15
CA ASN A 12 -0.29 1.37 20.56
C ASN A 12 -0.90 0.37 19.56
N LEU A 13 -1.82 0.84 18.72
CA LEU A 13 -2.52 0.02 17.72
C LEU A 13 -1.84 0.15 16.35
N TRP A 14 -2.03 -0.84 15.50
CA TRP A 14 -1.68 -0.78 14.09
C TRP A 14 -2.87 -0.31 13.26
N ILE A 15 -2.58 0.47 12.21
CA ILE A 15 -3.54 0.85 11.18
C ILE A 15 -3.18 0.07 9.93
N MET A 16 -4.09 -0.78 9.45
CA MET A 16 -4.02 -1.32 8.10
C MET A 16 -4.89 -0.45 7.20
N ASN A 17 -4.27 0.26 6.28
CA ASN A 17 -4.92 1.21 5.39
C ASN A 17 -4.95 0.67 3.97
N ASP A 18 -6.13 0.33 3.46
CA ASP A 18 -6.31 -0.13 2.08
C ASP A 18 -6.56 1.08 1.17
N GLU A 19 -5.58 1.39 0.32
CA GLU A 19 -5.59 2.53 -0.60
C GLU A 19 -5.78 2.11 -2.07
N ILE A 20 -6.36 0.94 -2.33
CA ILE A 20 -6.55 0.43 -3.70
C ILE A 20 -7.40 1.33 -4.60
N TRP A 21 -8.17 2.26 -4.01
CA TRP A 21 -9.02 3.22 -4.69
C TRP A 21 -8.50 4.66 -4.64
N SER A 22 -7.31 4.90 -4.13
CA SER A 22 -6.77 6.24 -3.85
C SER A 22 -6.72 7.16 -5.08
N ASP A 23 -6.58 6.59 -6.27
CA ASP A 23 -6.48 7.36 -7.52
C ASP A 23 -7.84 7.54 -8.23
N ILE A 24 -8.89 6.86 -7.73
CA ILE A 24 -10.23 6.92 -8.34
C ILE A 24 -11.13 7.72 -7.41
N ILE A 25 -11.08 9.03 -7.55
CA ILE A 25 -11.80 9.99 -6.71
C ILE A 25 -12.69 10.90 -7.57
N PHE A 26 -13.77 11.39 -6.97
CA PHE A 26 -14.63 12.37 -7.64
C PHE A 26 -13.92 13.72 -7.78
N PRO A 27 -14.24 14.52 -8.82
CA PRO A 27 -13.56 15.80 -9.08
C PRO A 27 -13.56 16.77 -7.89
N GLU A 28 -14.59 16.72 -7.04
CA GLU A 28 -14.76 17.60 -5.89
C GLU A 28 -14.07 17.07 -4.62
N ALA A 29 -13.54 15.83 -4.67
CA ALA A 29 -12.90 15.20 -3.54
C ALA A 29 -11.37 15.31 -3.62
N SER A 30 -10.72 15.13 -2.49
CA SER A 30 -9.28 14.95 -2.39
C SER A 30 -8.98 13.73 -1.55
N PHE A 31 -8.00 12.96 -1.97
CA PHE A 31 -7.50 11.82 -1.21
C PHE A 31 -6.37 12.26 -0.27
N VAL A 32 -6.39 11.75 0.95
CA VAL A 32 -5.32 11.94 1.94
C VAL A 32 -5.01 10.59 2.57
N SER A 33 -3.78 10.11 2.37
CA SER A 33 -3.31 8.90 3.06
C SER A 33 -3.21 9.12 4.56
N VAL A 34 -3.62 8.13 5.35
CA VAL A 34 -3.46 8.18 6.82
C VAL A 34 -1.97 8.28 7.19
N ALA A 35 -1.09 7.63 6.45
CA ALA A 35 0.35 7.67 6.68
C ALA A 35 0.98 9.05 6.41
N SER A 36 0.29 9.97 5.70
CA SER A 36 0.79 11.31 5.42
C SER A 36 0.42 12.35 6.48
N LEU A 37 -0.39 11.99 7.47
CA LEU A 37 -0.93 12.94 8.45
C LEU A 37 0.09 13.38 9.51
N ASP A 38 0.91 12.44 9.98
CA ASP A 38 1.92 12.67 11.02
C ASP A 38 2.91 11.50 11.07
N ALA A 39 4.17 11.76 11.45
CA ALA A 39 5.22 10.74 11.48
C ALA A 39 4.94 9.60 12.49
N ALA A 40 4.35 9.91 13.66
CA ALA A 40 3.99 8.89 14.64
C ALA A 40 2.83 8.02 14.16
N ILE A 41 1.89 8.59 13.40
CA ILE A 41 0.80 7.86 12.75
C ILE A 41 1.36 6.99 11.62
N ALA A 42 2.25 7.54 10.79
CA ALA A 42 2.92 6.79 9.72
C ALA A 42 3.65 5.56 10.26
N ALA A 43 4.39 5.70 11.36
CA ALA A 43 5.11 4.60 12.01
C ALA A 43 4.18 3.47 12.52
N ARG A 44 2.88 3.71 12.60
CA ARG A 44 1.84 2.75 12.98
C ARG A 44 0.98 2.30 11.80
N THR A 45 1.26 2.79 10.60
CA THR A 45 0.44 2.51 9.42
C THR A 45 1.13 1.52 8.50
N ILE A 46 0.35 0.55 8.06
CA ILE A 46 0.68 -0.40 7.01
C ILE A 46 -0.26 -0.09 5.86
N THR A 47 0.26 0.52 4.80
CA THR A 47 -0.52 0.88 3.62
C THR A 47 -0.47 -0.25 2.61
N VAL A 48 -1.63 -0.68 2.15
CA VAL A 48 -1.80 -1.69 1.11
C VAL A 48 -2.30 -1.01 -0.15
N TYR A 49 -1.63 -1.23 -1.27
CA TYR A 49 -2.01 -0.71 -2.57
C TYR A 49 -2.02 -1.82 -3.63
N GLY A 50 -2.84 -1.68 -4.66
CA GLY A 50 -2.92 -2.66 -5.72
C GLY A 50 -3.23 -2.04 -7.08
N PHE A 51 -2.66 -2.62 -8.13
CA PHE A 51 -2.84 -2.15 -9.52
C PHE A 51 -4.20 -2.55 -10.13
N SER A 52 -5.01 -3.28 -9.35
CA SER A 52 -6.27 -3.84 -9.87
C SER A 52 -7.28 -2.79 -10.34
N LYS A 53 -7.33 -1.64 -9.68
CA LYS A 53 -8.33 -0.59 -9.91
C LYS A 53 -7.78 0.53 -10.76
N SER A 54 -6.84 1.28 -10.24
CA SER A 54 -6.25 2.45 -10.91
C SER A 54 -5.65 2.11 -12.28
N PHE A 55 -5.06 0.93 -12.43
CA PHE A 55 -4.39 0.50 -13.66
C PHE A 55 -5.16 -0.58 -14.44
N GLY A 56 -6.35 -0.97 -14.00
CA GLY A 56 -7.14 -2.01 -14.67
C GLY A 56 -6.50 -3.41 -14.66
N MET A 57 -5.52 -3.66 -13.79
CA MET A 57 -4.68 -4.86 -13.80
C MET A 57 -5.15 -5.95 -12.82
N ALA A 58 -6.46 -6.07 -12.60
CA ALA A 58 -7.01 -7.03 -11.64
C ALA A 58 -6.59 -8.49 -11.93
N GLY A 59 -6.45 -8.86 -13.20
CA GLY A 59 -6.03 -10.20 -13.63
C GLY A 59 -4.56 -10.53 -13.33
N LEU A 60 -3.69 -9.53 -13.16
CA LEU A 60 -2.26 -9.72 -12.91
C LEU A 60 -1.91 -10.01 -11.45
N ARG A 61 -2.85 -9.83 -10.53
CA ARG A 61 -2.70 -10.15 -9.11
C ARG A 61 -1.44 -9.53 -8.48
N VAL A 62 -1.19 -8.26 -8.74
CA VAL A 62 -0.02 -7.51 -8.25
C VAL A 62 -0.45 -6.31 -7.39
N GLY A 63 0.29 -6.07 -6.35
CA GLY A 63 0.15 -4.95 -5.42
C GLY A 63 1.40 -4.83 -4.57
N PHE A 64 1.42 -3.87 -3.67
CA PHE A 64 2.53 -3.66 -2.77
C PHE A 64 2.06 -3.17 -1.39
N ILE A 65 2.94 -3.30 -0.43
CA ILE A 65 2.74 -2.83 0.94
C ILE A 65 3.83 -1.80 1.25
N VAL A 66 3.44 -0.72 1.89
CA VAL A 66 4.36 0.34 2.35
C VAL A 66 4.19 0.53 3.85
N SER A 67 5.30 0.56 4.57
CA SER A 67 5.36 1.01 5.96
C SER A 67 6.73 1.63 6.24
N PRO A 68 6.82 2.77 6.89
CA PRO A 68 8.11 3.34 7.30
C PRO A 68 8.70 2.63 8.54
N ASN A 69 7.96 1.71 9.15
CA ASN A 69 8.40 0.96 10.33
C ASN A 69 9.30 -0.22 9.92
N ALA A 70 10.57 -0.20 10.36
CA ALA A 70 11.55 -1.21 9.99
C ALA A 70 11.18 -2.62 10.48
N ASP A 71 10.58 -2.76 11.67
CA ASP A 71 10.20 -4.07 12.22
C ASP A 71 9.07 -4.69 11.38
N VAL A 72 8.12 -3.86 10.92
CA VAL A 72 7.06 -4.31 9.99
C VAL A 72 7.67 -4.77 8.68
N HIS A 73 8.61 -4.00 8.14
CA HIS A 73 9.26 -4.33 6.87
C HIS A 73 10.03 -5.65 6.97
N GLU A 74 10.79 -5.84 8.03
CA GLU A 74 11.51 -7.10 8.27
C GLU A 74 10.56 -8.29 8.46
N GLY A 75 9.51 -8.13 9.25
CA GLY A 75 8.49 -9.17 9.43
C GLY A 75 7.80 -9.56 8.11
N LEU A 76 7.49 -8.58 7.25
CA LEU A 76 6.93 -8.83 5.92
C LEU A 76 7.91 -9.58 5.02
N LEU A 77 9.20 -9.24 5.05
CA LEU A 77 10.23 -9.96 4.29
C LEU A 77 10.34 -11.42 4.76
N GLN A 78 10.38 -11.68 6.05
CA GLN A 78 10.44 -13.04 6.60
C GLN A 78 9.23 -13.88 6.16
N VAL A 79 8.03 -13.33 6.25
CA VAL A 79 6.80 -14.02 5.82
C VAL A 79 6.79 -14.24 4.30
N SER A 80 7.25 -13.25 3.52
CA SER A 80 7.28 -13.35 2.05
C SER A 80 8.33 -14.35 1.57
N GLN A 81 9.49 -14.46 2.22
CA GLN A 81 10.52 -15.45 1.88
C GLN A 81 10.01 -16.89 1.98
N MET A 82 9.16 -17.17 2.96
CA MET A 82 8.51 -18.49 3.08
C MET A 82 7.52 -18.77 1.93
N ARG A 83 7.00 -17.72 1.28
CA ARG A 83 6.03 -17.82 0.17
C ARG A 83 6.67 -17.70 -1.21
N THR A 84 7.82 -17.03 -1.34
CA THR A 84 8.45 -16.74 -2.64
C THR A 84 9.03 -17.98 -3.33
N THR A 85 9.32 -19.05 -2.60
CA THR A 85 9.76 -20.31 -3.19
C THR A 85 8.66 -21.05 -3.96
N ALA A 86 7.37 -20.75 -3.68
CA ALA A 86 6.24 -21.45 -4.29
C ALA A 86 5.13 -20.51 -4.81
N TYR A 87 4.99 -19.30 -4.25
CA TYR A 87 3.84 -18.42 -4.49
C TYR A 87 4.22 -16.94 -4.66
N GLY A 88 5.41 -16.65 -5.16
CA GLY A 88 5.84 -15.28 -5.45
C GLY A 88 4.99 -14.61 -6.54
N VAL A 89 5.05 -13.28 -6.58
CA VAL A 89 4.40 -12.52 -7.66
C VAL A 89 5.07 -12.86 -9.00
N SER A 90 4.27 -13.17 -10.00
CA SER A 90 4.73 -13.49 -11.35
C SER A 90 5.65 -12.39 -11.90
N THR A 91 6.74 -12.77 -12.56
CA THR A 91 7.65 -11.83 -13.22
C THR A 91 6.91 -10.92 -14.21
N LEU A 92 5.96 -11.46 -14.97
CA LEU A 92 5.14 -10.67 -15.88
C LEU A 92 4.32 -9.60 -15.13
N SER A 93 3.76 -9.96 -13.98
CA SER A 93 3.01 -9.01 -13.15
C SER A 93 3.91 -7.93 -12.56
N GLN A 94 5.13 -8.27 -12.16
CA GLN A 94 6.10 -7.29 -11.66
C GLN A 94 6.54 -6.32 -12.75
N VAL A 95 6.88 -6.80 -13.94
CA VAL A 95 7.24 -5.96 -15.10
C VAL A 95 6.07 -5.05 -15.49
N ALA A 96 4.84 -5.57 -15.52
CA ALA A 96 3.66 -4.77 -15.80
C ALA A 96 3.41 -3.69 -14.74
N GLY A 97 3.59 -4.00 -13.46
CA GLY A 97 3.48 -3.03 -12.36
C GLY A 97 4.55 -1.93 -12.45
N GLN A 98 5.79 -2.28 -12.76
CA GLN A 98 6.86 -1.32 -13.00
C GLN A 98 6.52 -0.39 -14.17
N ALA A 99 6.13 -0.94 -15.31
CA ALA A 99 5.72 -0.16 -16.49
C ALA A 99 4.54 0.77 -16.19
N ALA A 100 3.58 0.32 -15.38
CA ALA A 100 2.46 1.15 -14.96
C ALA A 100 2.92 2.39 -14.17
N PHE A 101 3.88 2.27 -13.26
CA PHE A 101 4.44 3.41 -12.54
C PHE A 101 5.26 4.33 -13.44
N GLU A 102 6.05 3.78 -14.33
CA GLU A 102 6.89 4.56 -15.25
C GLU A 102 6.05 5.37 -16.25
N HIS A 103 4.84 4.92 -16.54
CA HIS A 103 3.92 5.54 -17.50
C HIS A 103 2.64 6.09 -16.86
N ALA A 104 2.66 6.37 -15.56
CA ALA A 104 1.49 6.89 -14.81
C ALA A 104 0.94 8.25 -15.33
N TRP A 105 1.65 8.93 -16.23
CA TRP A 105 1.21 10.16 -16.90
C TRP A 105 -0.01 9.97 -17.85
N TYR A 106 -0.44 8.75 -18.08
CA TYR A 106 -1.62 8.41 -18.88
C TYR A 106 -2.97 8.65 -18.16
N TRP A 107 -2.96 9.03 -16.88
CA TRP A 107 -4.17 9.19 -16.04
C TRP A 107 -4.62 10.63 -15.92
#